data_be5c9266205198087a12de6d143b3430
#
_entry.id   be5c9266205198087a12de6d143b3430
#
_cell.length_a   1.000
_cell.length_b   1.000
_cell.length_c   1.000
_cell.angle_alpha   90.00
_cell.angle_beta   90.00
_cell.angle_gamma   90.00
#
_symmetry.space_group_name_H-M   'P 1'
#
loop_
_entity.id
_entity.type
_entity.pdbx_description
1 polymer ?
#
loop_
_entity_poly.entity_id
_entity_poly.type
_entity_poly.pdbx_seq_one_letter_code
_entity_poly.pdbx_strand_id
1 'polypeptide(L)'
;MKKLLFLIILCCSINLFSAPYNGEIMRFKQPDGSFVDVKLYGTEYYMRAEGLDGYTLIRDLETNWIHYAKLTNDRTELISTGIIYKGIEGDEATLRSDLNLSKRIDITEEARNKIILNNKKLLHPDSYDRSDSRTEPHIVQGAIKGICILVDFSDEVATLPKSE
;
A
#
# COMPACT_ATOMS: atom_id res chain seq x y z
N MET A 1 -13.86 -28.34 30.52
CA MET A 1 -14.34 -27.44 29.45
C MET A 1 -13.81 -26.00 29.64
N LYS A 2 -13.92 -25.35 30.81
CA LYS A 2 -13.42 -23.96 31.05
C LYS A 2 -11.91 -23.78 30.77
N LYS A 3 -11.07 -24.75 31.15
CA LYS A 3 -9.60 -24.70 30.88
C LYS A 3 -9.26 -24.83 29.39
N LEU A 4 -10.03 -25.58 28.62
CA LEU A 4 -9.86 -25.72 27.17
C LEU A 4 -10.25 -24.42 26.44
N LEU A 5 -11.34 -23.76 26.88
CA LEU A 5 -11.76 -22.48 26.36
C LEU A 5 -10.73 -21.39 26.60
N PHE A 6 -10.09 -21.37 27.77
CA PHE A 6 -9.02 -20.42 28.11
C PHE A 6 -7.77 -20.62 27.24
N LEU A 7 -7.45 -21.89 26.91
CA LEU A 7 -6.32 -22.21 26.02
C LEU A 7 -6.59 -21.75 24.60
N ILE A 8 -7.82 -21.88 24.12
CA ILE A 8 -8.24 -21.42 22.78
C ILE A 8 -8.16 -19.87 22.69
N ILE A 9 -8.61 -19.16 23.72
CA ILE A 9 -8.53 -17.68 23.78
C ILE A 9 -7.08 -17.22 23.81
N LEU A 10 -6.20 -17.92 24.52
CA LEU A 10 -4.77 -17.61 24.59
C LEU A 10 -4.06 -17.83 23.24
N CYS A 11 -4.47 -18.86 22.47
CA CYS A 11 -3.95 -19.08 21.12
C CYS A 11 -4.42 -18.05 20.08
N CYS A 12 -5.57 -17.40 20.30
CA CYS A 12 -6.08 -16.34 19.41
C CYS A 12 -5.38 -14.97 19.60
N SER A 13 -4.54 -14.78 20.62
CA SER A 13 -3.76 -13.56 20.84
C SER A 13 -2.44 -13.52 20.05
N ILE A 14 -2.36 -14.22 18.92
CA ILE A 14 -1.24 -14.10 17.98
C ILE A 14 -1.32 -12.71 17.37
N ASN A 15 -0.35 -11.85 17.71
CA ASN A 15 -0.21 -10.55 17.08
C ASN A 15 -0.05 -10.74 15.57
N LEU A 16 -1.08 -10.35 14.81
CA LEU A 16 -1.01 -10.26 13.36
C LEU A 16 -0.12 -9.06 13.02
N PHE A 17 1.19 -9.26 13.06
CA PHE A 17 2.10 -8.31 12.44
C PHE A 17 1.90 -8.45 10.92
N SER A 18 1.50 -7.38 10.27
CA SER A 18 1.57 -7.30 8.82
C SER A 18 3.03 -7.47 8.41
N ALA A 19 3.35 -8.59 7.77
CA ALA A 19 4.69 -8.83 7.27
C ALA A 19 4.96 -7.88 6.08
N PRO A 20 6.16 -7.28 6.00
CA PRO A 20 6.52 -6.49 4.83
C PRO A 20 6.55 -7.39 3.58
N TYR A 21 6.15 -6.85 2.44
CA TYR A 21 6.30 -7.51 1.15
C TYR A 21 7.78 -7.64 0.79
N ASN A 22 8.20 -8.83 0.38
CA ASN A 22 9.59 -9.14 0.03
C ASN A 22 9.68 -9.92 -1.30
N GLY A 23 8.99 -9.41 -2.31
CA GLY A 23 9.00 -10.00 -3.65
C GLY A 23 7.80 -10.91 -3.91
N GLU A 24 6.74 -10.81 -3.13
CA GLU A 24 5.49 -11.51 -3.39
C GLU A 24 4.92 -11.06 -4.73
N ILE A 25 4.51 -12.04 -5.53
CA ILE A 25 3.92 -11.81 -6.84
C ILE A 25 2.43 -11.55 -6.67
N MET A 26 1.99 -10.39 -7.14
CA MET A 26 0.58 -10.02 -7.17
C MET A 26 0.14 -9.72 -8.59
N ARG A 27 -1.09 -10.10 -8.91
CA ARG A 27 -1.71 -9.88 -10.22
C ARG A 27 -2.51 -8.58 -10.21
N PHE A 28 -2.19 -7.69 -11.16
CA PHE A 28 -2.86 -6.42 -11.33
C PHE A 28 -3.58 -6.35 -12.66
N LYS A 29 -4.78 -5.77 -12.65
CA LYS A 29 -5.56 -5.51 -13.85
C LYS A 29 -5.13 -4.18 -14.48
N GLN A 30 -4.92 -4.18 -15.78
CA GLN A 30 -4.68 -3.00 -16.60
C GLN A 30 -6.01 -2.39 -17.08
N PRO A 31 -6.02 -1.13 -17.53
CA PRO A 31 -7.23 -0.46 -18.03
C PRO A 31 -7.93 -1.15 -19.20
N ASP A 32 -7.18 -1.85 -20.05
CA ASP A 32 -7.73 -2.63 -21.18
C ASP A 32 -8.31 -3.99 -20.77
N GLY A 33 -8.26 -4.31 -19.47
CA GLY A 33 -8.73 -5.57 -18.93
C GLY A 33 -7.69 -6.68 -18.88
N SER A 34 -6.51 -6.50 -19.47
CA SER A 34 -5.39 -7.45 -19.36
C SER A 34 -4.85 -7.50 -17.92
N PHE A 35 -4.08 -8.54 -17.62
CA PHE A 35 -3.46 -8.71 -16.31
C PHE A 35 -1.95 -8.79 -16.44
N VAL A 36 -1.26 -8.22 -15.46
CA VAL A 36 0.20 -8.31 -15.32
C VAL A 36 0.57 -8.77 -13.91
N ASP A 37 1.58 -9.60 -13.81
CA ASP A 37 2.15 -10.07 -12.57
C ASP A 37 3.33 -9.17 -12.17
N VAL A 38 3.31 -8.69 -10.92
CA VAL A 38 4.23 -7.70 -10.39
C VAL A 38 4.73 -8.16 -9.04
N LYS A 39 6.02 -8.01 -8.78
CA LYS A 39 6.62 -8.24 -7.45
C LYS A 39 6.50 -6.98 -6.60
N LEU A 40 6.08 -7.15 -5.37
CA LEU A 40 5.99 -6.05 -4.40
C LEU A 40 7.06 -6.17 -3.33
N TYR A 41 7.64 -5.02 -2.95
CA TYR A 41 8.62 -4.88 -1.88
C TYR A 41 8.27 -3.69 -1.00
N GLY A 42 8.28 -3.86 0.31
CA GLY A 42 8.06 -2.77 1.25
C GLY A 42 6.95 -3.02 2.25
N THR A 43 6.41 -1.96 2.78
CA THR A 43 5.39 -1.97 3.84
C THR A 43 4.22 -1.07 3.43
N GLU A 44 3.21 -0.98 4.32
CA GLU A 44 2.08 -0.05 4.15
C GLU A 44 2.50 1.43 4.08
N TYR A 45 3.72 1.76 4.52
CA TYR A 45 4.22 3.14 4.51
C TYR A 45 5.00 3.51 3.26
N TYR A 46 5.65 2.53 2.64
CA TYR A 46 6.36 2.69 1.37
C TYR A 46 6.43 1.36 0.65
N MET A 47 5.99 1.34 -0.59
CA MET A 47 5.97 0.14 -1.42
C MET A 47 6.59 0.42 -2.78
N ARG A 48 7.46 -0.49 -3.24
CA ARG A 48 8.05 -0.48 -4.58
C ARG A 48 7.54 -1.69 -5.36
N ALA A 49 7.15 -1.44 -6.60
CA ALA A 49 6.73 -2.47 -7.53
C ALA A 49 7.87 -2.79 -8.52
N GLU A 50 8.02 -4.06 -8.89
CA GLU A 50 9.02 -4.56 -9.82
C GLU A 50 8.38 -5.54 -10.78
N GLY A 51 8.67 -5.43 -12.06
CA GLY A 51 8.28 -6.42 -13.05
C GLY A 51 9.01 -7.75 -12.83
N LEU A 52 8.48 -8.83 -13.39
CA LEU A 52 9.17 -10.14 -13.34
C LEU A 52 10.51 -10.10 -14.08
N ASP A 53 10.71 -9.12 -14.95
CA ASP A 53 11.94 -8.81 -15.67
C ASP A 53 12.98 -8.04 -14.84
N GLY A 54 12.59 -7.61 -13.62
CA GLY A 54 13.45 -6.92 -12.66
C GLY A 54 13.50 -5.40 -12.81
N TYR A 55 12.70 -4.81 -13.67
CA TYR A 55 12.61 -3.34 -13.76
C TYR A 55 11.57 -2.79 -12.80
N THR A 56 11.86 -1.64 -12.22
CA THR A 56 10.93 -0.95 -11.32
C THR A 56 9.75 -0.40 -12.11
N LEU A 57 8.57 -0.54 -11.53
CA LEU A 57 7.30 -0.14 -12.13
C LEU A 57 6.61 0.91 -11.29
N ILE A 58 5.78 1.72 -11.93
CA ILE A 58 4.90 2.70 -11.29
C ILE A 58 3.52 2.65 -11.93
N ARG A 59 2.47 2.84 -11.15
CA ARG A 59 1.13 3.07 -11.68
C ARG A 59 0.96 4.56 -11.95
N ASP A 60 0.67 4.90 -13.18
CA ASP A 60 0.28 6.24 -13.57
C ASP A 60 -1.12 6.55 -13.02
N LEU A 61 -1.24 7.62 -12.24
CA LEU A 61 -2.48 7.96 -11.54
C LEU A 61 -3.57 8.54 -12.44
N GLU A 62 -3.19 9.08 -13.60
CA GLU A 62 -4.14 9.66 -14.55
C GLU A 62 -4.74 8.58 -15.46
N THR A 63 -3.90 7.70 -15.98
CA THR A 63 -4.29 6.66 -16.94
C THR A 63 -4.56 5.31 -16.30
N ASN A 64 -4.12 5.10 -15.06
CA ASN A 64 -4.14 3.83 -14.33
C ASN A 64 -3.31 2.70 -14.95
N TRP A 65 -2.52 2.97 -15.98
CA TRP A 65 -1.60 2.01 -16.55
C TRP A 65 -0.38 1.78 -15.66
N ILE A 66 0.12 0.56 -15.64
CA ILE A 66 1.39 0.24 -15.02
C ILE A 66 2.49 0.44 -16.05
N HIS A 67 3.39 1.39 -15.79
CA HIS A 67 4.49 1.78 -16.65
C HIS A 67 5.84 1.38 -16.04
N TYR A 68 6.87 1.27 -16.88
CA TYR A 68 8.25 1.29 -16.41
C TYR A 68 8.55 2.64 -15.77
N ALA A 69 9.28 2.59 -14.63
CA ALA A 69 9.68 3.75 -13.90
C ALA A 69 11.13 4.16 -14.21
N LYS A 70 11.41 5.44 -14.08
CA LYS A 70 12.75 6.01 -14.00
C LYS A 70 12.85 6.94 -12.82
N LEU A 71 14.06 7.18 -12.33
CA LEU A 71 14.31 8.14 -11.26
C LEU A 71 14.37 9.57 -11.81
N THR A 72 13.93 10.53 -11.01
CA THR A 72 14.26 11.94 -11.20
C THR A 72 15.77 12.17 -11.08
N ASN A 73 16.28 13.30 -11.58
CA ASN A 73 17.72 13.60 -11.56
C ASN A 73 18.31 13.64 -10.14
N ASP A 74 17.53 14.09 -9.17
CA ASP A 74 17.88 14.12 -7.74
C ASP A 74 17.60 12.80 -7.02
N ARG A 75 17.04 11.80 -7.73
CA ARG A 75 16.69 10.46 -7.24
C ARG A 75 15.72 10.47 -6.05
N THR A 76 14.91 11.50 -5.92
CA THR A 76 13.92 11.61 -4.83
C THR A 76 12.58 11.01 -5.19
N GLU A 77 12.28 10.81 -6.49
CA GLU A 77 11.00 10.31 -6.97
C GLU A 77 11.17 9.30 -8.10
N LEU A 78 10.22 8.37 -8.18
CA LEU A 78 10.02 7.51 -9.34
C LEU A 78 8.97 8.15 -10.23
N ILE A 79 9.29 8.33 -11.50
CA ILE A 79 8.38 8.90 -12.50
C ILE A 79 8.13 7.91 -13.63
N SER A 80 6.95 8.01 -14.25
CA SER A 80 6.59 7.18 -15.40
C SER A 80 7.48 7.48 -16.61
N THR A 81 7.86 6.44 -17.34
CA THR A 81 8.49 6.58 -18.68
C THR A 81 7.46 6.71 -19.79
N GLY A 82 6.16 6.51 -19.49
CA GLY A 82 5.08 6.43 -20.48
C GLY A 82 5.01 5.07 -21.18
N ILE A 83 5.93 4.14 -20.91
CA ILE A 83 5.95 2.82 -21.54
C ILE A 83 5.22 1.81 -20.67
N ILE A 84 4.16 1.24 -21.23
CA ILE A 84 3.30 0.28 -20.55
C ILE A 84 4.06 -1.02 -20.32
N TYR A 85 4.00 -1.53 -19.09
CA TYR A 85 4.46 -2.86 -18.74
C TYR A 85 3.42 -3.91 -19.16
N LYS A 86 3.80 -4.82 -20.05
CA LYS A 86 2.93 -5.90 -20.56
C LYS A 86 3.27 -7.29 -20.02
N GLY A 87 4.14 -7.38 -19.01
CA GLY A 87 4.66 -8.65 -18.51
C GLY A 87 5.92 -9.11 -19.27
N ILE A 88 6.34 -10.35 -19.05
CA ILE A 88 7.56 -10.90 -19.68
C ILE A 88 7.36 -11.18 -21.19
N GLU A 89 6.14 -11.45 -21.59
CA GLU A 89 5.81 -11.86 -22.97
C GLU A 89 5.74 -10.69 -23.98
N GLY A 90 5.87 -9.45 -23.50
CA GLY A 90 5.89 -8.26 -24.37
C GLY A 90 7.21 -8.12 -25.13
N ASP A 91 7.16 -7.52 -26.33
CA ASP A 91 8.29 -7.24 -27.23
C ASP A 91 9.23 -6.14 -26.68
N GLU A 92 9.56 -6.23 -25.39
CA GLU A 92 10.14 -5.15 -24.58
C GLU A 92 11.66 -5.17 -24.53
N ALA A 93 12.31 -6.23 -25.00
CA ALA A 93 13.77 -6.32 -24.98
C ALA A 93 14.39 -5.16 -25.78
N THR A 94 13.75 -4.74 -26.86
CA THR A 94 14.18 -3.65 -27.73
C THR A 94 13.95 -2.28 -27.08
N LEU A 95 12.82 -2.09 -26.40
CA LEU A 95 12.47 -0.81 -25.74
C LEU A 95 13.33 -0.52 -24.52
N ARG A 96 13.77 -1.55 -23.80
CA ARG A 96 14.60 -1.41 -22.61
C ARG A 96 16.02 -0.97 -22.92
N SER A 97 16.58 -1.44 -24.03
CA SER A 97 17.92 -1.01 -24.49
C SER A 97 17.93 0.48 -24.85
N ASP A 98 16.85 0.97 -25.47
CA ASP A 98 16.74 2.35 -25.94
C ASP A 98 16.55 3.35 -24.79
N LEU A 99 15.92 2.91 -23.67
CA LEU A 99 15.67 3.75 -22.50
C LEU A 99 16.82 3.78 -21.49
N ASN A 100 17.82 2.93 -21.66
CA ASN A 100 18.94 2.79 -20.71
C ASN A 100 18.47 2.66 -19.25
N LEU A 101 17.38 1.91 -19.02
CA LEU A 101 16.83 1.72 -17.70
C LEU A 101 17.70 0.75 -16.89
N SER A 102 17.99 1.13 -15.65
CA SER A 102 18.60 0.23 -14.68
C SER A 102 17.54 -0.60 -13.98
N LYS A 103 17.86 -1.88 -13.67
CA LYS A 103 16.98 -2.75 -12.89
C LYS A 103 16.99 -2.35 -11.41
N ARG A 104 15.88 -2.62 -10.72
CA ARG A 104 15.76 -2.47 -9.26
C ARG A 104 16.11 -1.07 -8.76
N ILE A 105 15.77 -0.05 -9.56
CA ILE A 105 15.96 1.33 -9.12
C ILE A 105 15.02 1.64 -7.97
N ASP A 106 15.50 2.49 -7.05
CA ASP A 106 14.73 2.98 -5.93
C ASP A 106 15.17 4.41 -5.59
N ILE A 107 14.30 5.16 -4.94
CA ILE A 107 14.61 6.51 -4.45
C ILE A 107 15.68 6.46 -3.36
N THR A 108 16.28 7.61 -3.06
CA THR A 108 17.26 7.72 -1.98
C THR A 108 16.65 7.34 -0.63
N GLU A 109 17.51 6.92 0.29
CA GLU A 109 17.07 6.53 1.65
C GLU A 109 16.40 7.70 2.38
N GLU A 110 16.93 8.90 2.22
CA GLU A 110 16.38 10.14 2.81
C GLU A 110 14.96 10.40 2.28
N ALA A 111 14.76 10.31 0.97
CA ALA A 111 13.44 10.51 0.36
C ALA A 111 12.46 9.44 0.83
N ARG A 112 12.90 8.18 0.89
CA ARG A 112 12.09 7.06 1.40
C ARG A 112 11.69 7.27 2.86
N ASN A 113 12.62 7.65 3.72
CA ASN A 113 12.35 7.90 5.14
C ASN A 113 11.37 9.04 5.34
N LYS A 114 11.45 10.11 4.52
CA LYS A 114 10.49 11.21 4.52
C LYS A 114 9.08 10.73 4.15
N ILE A 115 8.94 9.90 3.11
CA ILE A 115 7.66 9.32 2.71
C ILE A 115 7.08 8.43 3.82
N ILE A 116 7.90 7.53 4.39
CA ILE A 116 7.51 6.65 5.49
C ILE A 116 7.02 7.47 6.68
N LEU A 117 7.75 8.53 7.06
CA LEU A 117 7.37 9.38 8.17
C LEU A 117 6.03 10.09 7.93
N ASN A 118 5.84 10.63 6.73
CA ASN A 118 4.58 11.28 6.37
C ASN A 118 3.41 10.30 6.37
N ASN A 119 3.59 9.10 5.80
CA ASN A 119 2.54 8.08 5.75
C ASN A 119 2.21 7.53 7.15
N LYS A 120 3.20 7.36 8.02
CA LYS A 120 2.96 7.02 9.43
C LYS A 120 2.10 8.07 10.13
N LYS A 121 2.38 9.37 9.92
CA LYS A 121 1.57 10.45 10.50
C LYS A 121 0.14 10.45 9.99
N LEU A 122 -0.06 10.16 8.69
CA LEU A 122 -1.38 10.11 8.08
C LEU A 122 -2.21 8.91 8.55
N LEU A 123 -1.58 7.73 8.66
CA LEU A 123 -2.27 6.50 9.03
C LEU A 123 -2.45 6.34 10.55
N HIS A 124 -1.58 6.96 11.35
CA HIS A 124 -1.59 6.86 12.81
C HIS A 124 -1.41 8.23 13.47
N PRO A 125 -2.33 9.18 13.27
CA PRO A 125 -2.22 10.52 13.83
C PRO A 125 -2.08 10.52 15.35
N ASP A 126 -2.80 9.65 16.05
CA ASP A 126 -2.82 9.57 17.51
C ASP A 126 -1.54 9.03 18.13
N SER A 127 -0.71 8.32 17.38
CA SER A 127 0.56 7.78 17.89
C SER A 127 1.69 8.80 17.86
N TYR A 128 1.56 9.83 17.05
CA TYR A 128 2.60 10.86 16.87
C TYR A 128 2.49 12.00 17.89
N ASP A 129 1.28 12.25 18.38
CA ASP A 129 1.01 13.34 19.34
C ASP A 129 1.36 12.97 20.80
N ARG A 130 1.63 11.68 21.07
CA ARG A 130 1.96 11.19 22.42
C ARG A 130 3.39 11.41 22.86
N SER A 131 4.30 11.82 21.99
CA SER A 131 5.71 11.97 22.38
C SER A 131 6.07 13.32 22.96
N ASP A 132 5.20 14.34 22.90
CA ASP A 132 5.57 15.70 23.29
C ASP A 132 4.59 16.40 24.26
N SER A 133 3.58 15.73 24.76
CA SER A 133 2.75 16.33 25.82
C SER A 133 2.30 15.33 26.87
N ARG A 134 3.05 15.22 27.96
CA ARG A 134 2.49 14.91 29.27
C ARG A 134 1.65 16.10 29.76
N THR A 135 0.67 16.49 29.00
CA THR A 135 -0.35 17.44 29.40
C THR A 135 -1.69 16.75 29.31
N GLU A 136 -2.35 16.68 30.46
CA GLU A 136 -3.77 16.44 30.78
C GLU A 136 -4.62 15.76 29.70
N PRO A 137 -5.46 14.78 30.02
CA PRO A 137 -6.38 14.17 29.06
C PRO A 137 -7.23 15.26 28.42
N HIS A 138 -7.09 15.42 27.11
CA HIS A 138 -7.91 16.34 26.34
C HIS A 138 -9.37 15.83 26.40
N ILE A 139 -10.14 16.38 27.33
CA ILE A 139 -11.59 16.15 27.39
C ILE A 139 -12.16 16.90 26.20
N VAL A 140 -12.57 16.19 25.16
CA VAL A 140 -13.30 16.78 24.03
C VAL A 140 -14.66 17.21 24.55
N GLN A 141 -14.83 18.51 24.82
CA GLN A 141 -16.11 19.11 25.19
C GLN A 141 -16.78 19.64 23.93
N GLY A 142 -17.95 19.11 23.60
CA GLY A 142 -18.76 19.56 22.48
C GLY A 142 -19.51 18.44 21.75
N ALA A 143 -20.38 18.79 20.84
CA ALA A 143 -21.10 17.82 20.01
C ALA A 143 -20.17 17.24 18.95
N ILE A 144 -19.89 15.95 19.03
CA ILE A 144 -19.14 15.21 18.05
C ILE A 144 -20.09 14.72 16.97
N LYS A 145 -19.89 15.14 15.71
CA LYS A 145 -20.61 14.57 14.55
C LYS A 145 -19.79 13.39 14.03
N GLY A 146 -20.30 12.17 14.20
CA GLY A 146 -19.78 10.95 13.61
C GLY A 146 -20.54 10.62 12.31
N ILE A 147 -19.82 10.09 11.31
CA ILE A 147 -20.44 9.49 10.13
C ILE A 147 -20.45 7.99 10.37
N CYS A 148 -21.64 7.39 10.41
CA CYS A 148 -21.80 5.95 10.41
C CYS A 148 -22.18 5.52 8.99
N ILE A 149 -21.34 4.70 8.35
CA ILE A 149 -21.63 4.11 7.04
C ILE A 149 -22.17 2.71 7.31
N LEU A 150 -23.46 2.50 7.01
CA LEU A 150 -24.04 1.16 6.97
C LEU A 150 -23.65 0.53 5.64
N VAL A 151 -22.93 -0.60 5.71
CA VAL A 151 -22.62 -1.43 4.54
C VAL A 151 -23.52 -2.64 4.58
N ASP A 152 -24.33 -2.82 3.55
CA ASP A 152 -25.13 -4.03 3.33
C ASP A 152 -24.43 -4.90 2.29
N PHE A 153 -24.30 -6.19 2.55
CA PHE A 153 -23.72 -7.15 1.62
C PHE A 153 -24.85 -7.81 0.83
N SER A 154 -24.64 -7.98 -0.47
CA SER A 154 -25.68 -8.52 -1.38
C SER A 154 -26.11 -9.96 -1.09
N ASP A 155 -25.37 -10.67 -0.24
CA ASP A 155 -25.59 -12.06 0.17
C ASP A 155 -26.19 -12.21 1.58
N GLU A 156 -26.21 -11.13 2.39
CA GLU A 156 -26.90 -11.11 3.69
C GLU A 156 -27.72 -9.83 3.85
N VAL A 157 -29.03 -9.98 3.90
CA VAL A 157 -29.94 -8.86 4.15
C VAL A 157 -29.92 -8.49 5.63
N ALA A 158 -29.56 -7.25 5.95
CA ALA A 158 -29.57 -6.77 7.33
C ALA A 158 -30.98 -6.82 7.93
N THR A 159 -31.14 -7.60 8.99
CA THR A 159 -32.41 -7.79 9.71
C THR A 159 -32.62 -6.81 10.88
N LEU A 160 -31.74 -5.83 11.05
CA LEU A 160 -31.82 -4.87 12.14
C LEU A 160 -32.95 -3.85 11.89
N PRO A 161 -33.89 -3.67 12.83
CA PRO A 161 -34.93 -2.69 12.69
C PRO A 161 -34.33 -1.28 12.72
N LYS A 162 -34.73 -0.43 11.77
CA LYS A 162 -34.40 1.01 11.81
C LYS A 162 -35.10 1.59 13.05
N SER A 163 -34.33 1.93 14.08
CA SER A 163 -34.84 2.79 15.15
C SER A 163 -34.90 4.23 14.62
N GLU A 164 -36.10 4.79 14.63
CA GLU A 164 -36.34 6.21 14.37
C GLU A 164 -35.61 7.10 15.36
#